data_03374a1aa334a34a7c1eb320aca3d8b6
#
_entry.id   03374a1aa334a34a7c1eb320aca3d8b6
#
_cell.length_a   1.000
_cell.length_b   1.000
_cell.length_c   1.000
_cell.angle_alpha   90.00
_cell.angle_beta   90.00
_cell.angle_gamma   90.00
#
_symmetry.space_group_name_H-M   'P 1'
#
loop_
_entity.id
_entity.type
_entity.pdbx_description
1 polymer ?
#
loop_
_entity_poly.entity_id
_entity_poly.type
_entity_poly.pdbx_seq_one_letter_code
_entity_poly.pdbx_strand_id
1 'polypeptide(L)'
;MTGQYYDGMEPETLLKLRFLSDLTPGPEGLPLFLLTEIQEGDPPRYRSRIALFDGALRLLTQEEARRPRYRAPFLYFLRRVGEREELFRLDLRGGEAERLTETAGVLDYALGPGGGVAFLALKEAPRPG
;
A
#
# COMPACT_ATOMS: atom_id res chain seq x y z
N MET A 1 -0.04 11.45 31.45
CA MET A 1 0.66 11.30 30.96
C MET A 1 0.64 11.32 30.00
N THR A 2 0.69 11.26 29.73
CA THR A 2 0.74 11.28 28.66
C THR A 2 2.01 11.46 28.13
N GLY A 3 2.94 11.98 28.68
CA GLY A 3 4.27 12.12 28.19
C GLY A 3 5.04 10.85 28.13
N GLN A 4 4.55 9.83 28.82
CA GLN A 4 5.34 8.62 28.87
C GLN A 4 5.52 7.92 27.56
N TYR A 5 4.56 7.97 26.66
CA TYR A 5 4.76 7.28 25.40
C TYR A 5 5.80 7.96 24.53
N TYR A 6 6.33 9.07 24.99
CA TYR A 6 7.48 9.69 24.33
C TYR A 6 8.79 9.30 24.95
N ASP A 7 8.74 8.62 26.09
CA ASP A 7 9.97 8.17 26.74
C ASP A 7 10.70 7.21 25.82
N GLY A 8 11.95 7.46 25.58
CA GLY A 8 12.77 6.64 24.70
C GLY A 8 12.61 6.93 23.22
N MET A 9 11.77 7.88 22.85
CA MET A 9 11.66 8.25 21.44
C MET A 9 12.86 9.12 21.05
N GLU A 10 13.43 8.79 19.91
CA GLU A 10 14.47 9.62 19.36
C GLU A 10 13.89 10.92 18.79
N PRO A 11 14.64 12.03 18.85
CA PRO A 11 14.11 13.29 18.31
C PRO A 11 13.65 13.20 16.87
N GLU A 12 14.35 12.48 16.02
CA GLU A 12 13.94 12.31 14.62
C GLU A 12 12.63 11.55 14.49
N THR A 13 12.30 10.69 15.45
CA THR A 13 11.03 9.99 15.43
C THR A 13 9.88 10.94 15.72
N LEU A 14 10.12 11.96 16.55
CA LEU A 14 9.10 12.96 16.86
C LEU A 14 8.78 13.85 15.67
N LEU A 15 9.67 13.92 14.69
CA LEU A 15 9.48 14.73 13.50
C LEU A 15 8.70 13.97 12.41
N LYS A 16 8.39 12.70 12.64
CA LYS A 16 7.63 11.90 11.69
C LYS A 16 6.18 11.87 12.07
N LEU A 17 5.32 12.16 11.11
CA LEU A 17 3.88 12.01 11.27
C LEU A 17 3.45 10.72 10.61
N ARG A 18 2.50 10.03 11.24
CA ARG A 18 1.95 8.79 10.71
C ARG A 18 0.44 8.86 10.74
N PHE A 19 -0.19 8.38 9.69
CA PHE A 19 -1.63 8.22 9.70
C PHE A 19 -2.03 6.98 8.92
N LEU A 20 -3.21 6.50 9.28
CA LEU A 20 -3.79 5.28 8.70
C LEU A 20 -4.89 5.66 7.73
N SER A 21 -4.99 4.90 6.66
CA SER A 21 -6.08 5.06 5.72
C SER A 21 -6.38 3.74 5.04
N ASP A 22 -7.45 3.70 4.27
CA ASP A 22 -7.85 2.55 3.45
C ASP A 22 -7.91 1.26 4.26
N LEU A 23 -8.62 1.29 5.39
CA LEU A 23 -8.79 0.14 6.27
C LEU A 23 -9.64 -0.93 5.59
N THR A 24 -9.17 -2.16 5.59
CA THR A 24 -9.88 -3.28 4.96
C THR A 24 -9.58 -4.56 5.73
N PRO A 25 -10.44 -5.59 5.66
CA PRO A 25 -10.13 -6.87 6.30
C PRO A 25 -8.95 -7.54 5.63
N GLY A 26 -8.02 -8.04 6.46
CA GLY A 26 -6.85 -8.78 6.03
C GLY A 26 -6.94 -10.26 6.39
N PRO A 27 -5.80 -10.92 6.45
CA PRO A 27 -5.74 -12.33 6.85
C PRO A 27 -6.40 -12.53 8.21
N GLU A 28 -7.23 -13.56 8.32
CA GLU A 28 -7.95 -13.90 9.55
C GLU A 28 -8.82 -12.76 10.08
N GLY A 29 -9.24 -11.86 9.21
CA GLY A 29 -10.04 -10.71 9.61
C GLY A 29 -9.26 -9.60 10.30
N LEU A 30 -7.95 -9.70 10.37
CA LEU A 30 -7.13 -8.68 11.02
C LEU A 30 -7.14 -7.37 10.22
N PRO A 31 -7.01 -6.21 10.88
CA PRO A 31 -6.99 -4.94 10.18
C PRO A 31 -5.80 -4.82 9.23
N LEU A 32 -6.10 -4.53 7.99
CA LEU A 32 -5.13 -4.25 6.94
C LEU A 32 -5.36 -2.81 6.48
N PHE A 33 -4.30 -2.04 6.34
CA PHE A 33 -4.45 -0.62 6.05
C PHE A 33 -3.21 -0.05 5.39
N LEU A 34 -3.37 1.17 4.90
CA LEU A 34 -2.27 1.94 4.36
C LEU A 34 -1.70 2.80 5.49
N LEU A 35 -0.42 2.65 5.73
CA LEU A 35 0.31 3.46 6.71
C LEU A 35 1.15 4.47 5.94
N THR A 36 0.86 5.75 6.16
CA THR A 36 1.61 6.83 5.52
C THR A 36 2.46 7.52 6.55
N GLU A 37 3.74 7.63 6.26
CA GLU A 37 4.69 8.37 7.07
C GLU A 37 5.07 9.63 6.32
N ILE A 38 5.07 10.75 7.03
CA ILE A 38 5.48 12.04 6.50
C ILE A 38 6.79 12.40 7.16
N GLN A 39 7.82 12.55 6.36
CA GLN A 39 9.12 12.95 6.83
C GLN A 39 9.31 14.43 6.53
N GLU A 40 9.67 15.19 7.54
CA GLU A 40 9.93 16.62 7.36
C GLU A 40 11.07 16.85 6.41
N GLY A 41 10.94 17.90 5.63
CA GLY A 41 11.93 18.27 4.65
C GLY A 41 11.37 19.35 3.75
N ASP A 42 12.15 19.82 2.82
CA ASP A 42 11.72 20.83 1.85
C ASP A 42 12.06 20.30 0.45
N PRO A 43 11.09 19.71 -0.24
CA PRO A 43 9.72 19.45 0.18
C PRO A 43 9.62 18.24 1.13
N PRO A 44 8.53 18.13 1.90
CA PRO A 44 8.33 16.96 2.76
C PRO A 44 8.14 15.71 1.91
N ARG A 45 8.55 14.58 2.48
CA ARG A 45 8.45 13.30 1.80
C ARG A 45 7.34 12.47 2.41
N TYR A 46 6.55 11.82 1.56
CA TYR A 46 5.48 10.93 1.96
C TYR A 46 5.86 9.52 1.54
N ARG A 47 5.63 8.58 2.43
CA ARG A 47 5.88 7.18 2.14
C ARG A 47 4.72 6.35 2.65
N SER A 48 4.04 5.65 1.75
CA SER A 48 2.89 4.83 2.10
C SER A 48 3.22 3.37 1.88
N ARG A 49 2.97 2.56 2.89
CA ARG A 49 3.20 1.12 2.82
C ARG A 49 2.00 0.41 3.42
N ILE A 50 1.81 -0.83 3.01
CA ILE A 50 0.69 -1.64 3.51
C ILE A 50 1.12 -2.32 4.79
N ALA A 51 0.26 -2.21 5.80
CA ALA A 51 0.52 -2.74 7.13
C ALA A 51 -0.64 -3.59 7.62
N LEU A 52 -0.32 -4.49 8.51
CA LEU A 52 -1.26 -5.37 9.20
C LEU A 52 -1.08 -5.18 10.69
N PHE A 53 -2.17 -5.22 11.45
CA PHE A 53 -2.09 -5.16 12.90
C PHE A 53 -2.66 -6.44 13.50
N ASP A 54 -1.80 -7.18 14.22
CA ASP A 54 -2.18 -8.41 14.90
C ASP A 54 -1.80 -8.35 16.38
N GLY A 55 -1.84 -7.16 16.96
CA GLY A 55 -1.28 -6.88 18.27
C GLY A 55 0.07 -6.20 18.16
N ALA A 56 0.66 -6.26 16.99
CA ALA A 56 1.88 -5.54 16.63
C ALA A 56 1.72 -5.05 15.20
N LEU A 57 2.39 -3.96 14.89
CA LEU A 57 2.37 -3.40 13.54
C LEU A 57 3.34 -4.17 12.67
N ARG A 58 2.85 -4.70 11.55
CA ARG A 58 3.68 -5.43 10.59
C ARG A 58 3.56 -4.77 9.22
N LEU A 59 4.69 -4.42 8.65
CA LEU A 59 4.71 -3.90 7.29
C LEU A 59 4.75 -5.08 6.32
N LEU A 60 3.80 -5.11 5.40
CA LEU A 60 3.71 -6.18 4.41
C LEU A 60 4.43 -5.83 3.12
N THR A 61 4.63 -4.54 2.85
CA THR A 61 5.39 -4.09 1.68
C THR A 61 6.55 -3.22 2.14
N GLN A 62 7.69 -3.38 1.48
CA GLN A 62 8.86 -2.55 1.74
C GLN A 62 8.84 -1.29 0.90
N GLU A 63 8.33 -1.41 -0.32
CA GLU A 63 8.21 -0.29 -1.22
C GLU A 63 6.84 0.35 -1.08
N GLU A 64 6.69 1.54 -1.65
CA GLU A 64 5.40 2.21 -1.63
C GLU A 64 4.35 1.38 -2.34
N ALA A 65 3.17 1.34 -1.73
CA ALA A 65 2.02 0.62 -2.26
C ALA A 65 0.75 1.33 -1.82
N ARG A 66 -0.32 1.19 -2.58
CA ARG A 66 -1.61 1.81 -2.30
C ARG A 66 -2.75 0.84 -2.58
N ARG A 67 -3.92 1.15 -2.02
CA ARG A 67 -5.14 0.41 -2.26
C ARG A 67 -5.04 -1.07 -1.93
N PRO A 68 -4.72 -1.41 -0.66
CA PRO A 68 -4.62 -2.81 -0.29
C PRO A 68 -5.96 -3.51 -0.33
N ARG A 69 -5.98 -4.72 -0.87
CA ARG A 69 -7.13 -5.61 -0.81
C ARG A 69 -6.62 -7.03 -0.63
N TYR A 70 -7.27 -7.76 0.24
CA TYR A 70 -6.83 -9.11 0.54
C TYR A 70 -7.84 -10.15 0.09
N ARG A 71 -7.35 -11.17 -0.59
CA ARG A 71 -8.12 -12.39 -0.89
C ARG A 71 -7.14 -13.55 -0.81
N ALA A 72 -7.30 -14.37 0.22
CA ALA A 72 -6.35 -15.42 0.57
C ALA A 72 -5.90 -16.23 -0.65
N PRO A 73 -4.63 -16.48 -0.79
CA PRO A 73 -3.53 -16.05 0.09
C PRO A 73 -2.86 -14.76 -0.35
N PHE A 74 -3.52 -13.98 -1.19
CA PHE A 74 -2.89 -12.86 -1.88
C PHE A 74 -3.29 -11.52 -1.33
N LEU A 75 -2.29 -10.65 -1.23
CA LEU A 75 -2.47 -9.22 -1.02
C LEU A 75 -2.34 -8.55 -2.38
N TYR A 76 -3.37 -7.80 -2.77
CA TYR A 76 -3.37 -7.01 -4.01
C TYR A 76 -3.14 -5.56 -3.67
N PHE A 77 -2.45 -4.84 -4.51
CA PHE A 77 -2.18 -3.41 -4.29
C PHE A 77 -1.74 -2.74 -5.58
N LEU A 78 -1.76 -1.42 -5.56
CA LEU A 78 -1.19 -0.62 -6.65
C LEU A 78 0.21 -0.18 -6.25
N ARG A 79 1.13 -0.24 -7.20
CA ARG A 79 2.50 0.19 -7.01
C ARG A 79 2.93 1.01 -8.21
N ARG A 80 3.73 2.02 -7.93
CA ARG A 80 4.22 2.89 -8.99
C ARG A 80 5.28 2.19 -9.82
N VAL A 81 5.13 2.30 -11.15
CA VAL A 81 6.09 1.81 -12.14
C VAL A 81 6.37 2.97 -13.07
N GLY A 82 7.53 3.64 -12.87
CA GLY A 82 7.80 4.88 -13.58
C GLY A 82 6.86 5.97 -13.10
N GLU A 83 6.09 6.55 -14.01
CA GLU A 83 5.16 7.64 -13.69
C GLU A 83 3.71 7.15 -13.60
N ARG A 84 3.48 5.86 -13.63
CA ARG A 84 2.14 5.28 -13.57
C ARG A 84 2.06 4.23 -12.49
N GLU A 85 0.85 3.88 -12.11
CA GLU A 85 0.62 2.81 -11.16
C GLU A 85 0.10 1.58 -11.88
N GLU A 86 0.54 0.40 -11.44
CA GLU A 86 0.08 -0.87 -11.96
C GLU A 86 -0.39 -1.75 -10.81
N LEU A 87 -1.16 -2.77 -11.14
CA LEU A 87 -1.68 -3.70 -10.15
C LEU A 87 -0.67 -4.82 -9.90
N PHE A 88 -0.42 -5.07 -8.62
CA PHE A 88 0.48 -6.11 -8.16
C PHE A 88 -0.24 -7.06 -7.22
N ARG A 89 0.33 -8.22 -7.07
CA ARG A 89 -0.14 -9.24 -6.15
C ARG A 89 1.05 -9.83 -5.40
N LEU A 90 0.90 -10.00 -4.10
CA LEU A 90 1.92 -10.61 -3.25
C LEU A 90 1.30 -11.80 -2.54
N ASP A 91 1.92 -12.96 -2.69
CA ASP A 91 1.54 -14.15 -1.94
C ASP A 91 2.09 -13.99 -0.52
N LEU A 92 1.20 -13.91 0.45
CA LEU A 92 1.62 -13.70 1.84
C LEU A 92 2.30 -14.92 2.45
N ARG A 93 2.31 -16.04 1.75
CA ARG A 93 3.04 -17.23 2.20
C ARG A 93 4.53 -17.14 1.83
N GLY A 94 4.88 -16.27 0.92
CA GLY A 94 6.27 -16.03 0.55
C GLY A 94 6.41 -15.63 -0.91
N GLY A 95 7.59 -15.13 -1.24
CA GLY A 95 7.91 -14.73 -2.61
C GLY A 95 7.89 -13.22 -2.80
N GLU A 96 8.07 -12.82 -4.04
CA GLU A 96 8.10 -11.42 -4.41
C GLU A 96 6.76 -11.01 -5.03
N ALA A 97 6.50 -9.70 -5.03
CA ALA A 97 5.30 -9.17 -5.65
C ALA A 97 5.34 -9.41 -7.16
N GLU A 98 4.19 -9.83 -7.69
CA GLU A 98 4.02 -10.11 -9.11
C GLU A 98 3.20 -9.00 -9.75
N ARG A 99 3.69 -8.45 -10.83
CA ARG A 99 2.97 -7.43 -11.58
C ARG A 99 1.90 -8.10 -12.44
N LEU A 100 0.66 -7.64 -12.29
CA LEU A 100 -0.49 -8.24 -12.99
C LEU A 100 -0.92 -7.45 -14.22
N THR A 101 -0.59 -6.18 -14.29
CA THR A 101 -1.05 -5.33 -15.40
C THR A 101 0.12 -4.59 -16.04
N GLU A 102 -0.08 -4.24 -17.31
CA GLU A 102 0.85 -3.39 -18.03
C GLU A 102 -0.01 -2.44 -18.86
N THR A 103 -0.32 -1.28 -18.29
CA THR A 103 -1.26 -0.33 -18.85
C THR A 103 -0.65 1.07 -18.90
N ALA A 104 -1.44 2.06 -19.26
CA ALA A 104 -1.03 3.46 -19.15
C ALA A 104 -1.22 4.00 -17.73
N GLY A 105 -1.67 3.17 -16.82
CA GLY A 105 -1.87 3.52 -15.41
C GLY A 105 -3.20 2.99 -14.91
N VAL A 106 -3.18 2.20 -13.84
CA VAL A 106 -4.38 1.68 -13.20
C VAL A 106 -4.91 2.73 -12.23
N LEU A 107 -6.16 3.11 -12.40
CA LEU A 107 -6.80 4.12 -11.56
C LEU A 107 -7.45 3.51 -10.34
N ASP A 108 -8.03 2.32 -10.49
CA ASP A 108 -8.69 1.62 -9.42
C ASP A 108 -8.90 0.17 -9.83
N TYR A 109 -9.20 -0.67 -8.84
CA TYR A 109 -9.48 -2.08 -9.11
C TYR A 109 -10.41 -2.64 -8.03
N ALA A 110 -11.00 -3.79 -8.33
CA ALA A 110 -11.85 -4.50 -7.39
C ALA A 110 -11.64 -5.99 -7.56
N LEU A 111 -11.70 -6.73 -6.45
CA LEU A 111 -11.64 -8.18 -6.48
C LEU A 111 -13.04 -8.71 -6.71
N GLY A 112 -13.21 -9.47 -7.77
CA GLY A 112 -14.48 -10.06 -8.11
C GLY A 112 -14.62 -11.47 -7.57
N PRO A 113 -15.79 -12.09 -7.74
CA PRO A 113 -15.99 -13.47 -7.34
C PRO A 113 -15.16 -14.42 -8.19
N GLY A 114 -14.89 -15.61 -7.63
CA GLY A 114 -14.19 -16.65 -8.39
C GLY A 114 -12.74 -16.36 -8.73
N GLY A 115 -12.10 -15.47 -7.99
CA GLY A 115 -10.70 -15.16 -8.22
C GLY A 115 -10.45 -14.09 -9.28
N GLY A 116 -11.51 -13.52 -9.85
CA GLY A 116 -11.37 -12.48 -10.86
C GLY A 116 -10.94 -11.14 -10.28
N VAL A 117 -10.36 -10.32 -11.12
CA VAL A 117 -9.97 -8.96 -10.77
C VAL A 117 -10.43 -8.04 -11.90
N ALA A 118 -11.16 -7.00 -11.53
CA ALA A 118 -11.54 -5.96 -12.46
C ALA A 118 -10.73 -4.71 -12.17
N PHE A 119 -10.31 -4.01 -13.20
CA PHE A 119 -9.58 -2.76 -12.98
C PHE A 119 -9.95 -1.72 -14.02
N LEU A 120 -9.77 -0.47 -13.61
CA LEU A 120 -9.99 0.69 -14.44
C LEU A 120 -8.63 1.30 -14.76
N ALA A 121 -8.29 1.42 -16.02
CA ALA A 121 -6.99 1.91 -16.43
C ALA A 121 -7.13 3.10 -17.38
N LEU A 122 -6.09 3.92 -17.40
CA LEU A 122 -6.02 5.00 -18.37
C LEU A 122 -5.81 4.41 -19.76
N LYS A 123 -6.48 5.02 -20.72
CA LYS A 123 -6.31 4.65 -22.13
C LYS A 123 -5.12 5.41 -22.66
N GLU A 124 -4.24 4.72 -23.37
CA GLU A 124 -3.13 5.38 -24.01
C GLU A 124 -3.64 6.33 -25.09
N ALA A 125 -3.05 7.51 -25.13
CA ALA A 125 -3.36 8.44 -26.19
C ALA A 125 -2.84 7.89 -27.51
N PRO A 126 -3.60 8.04 -28.61
CA PRO A 126 -3.12 7.63 -29.93
C PRO A 126 -1.81 8.32 -30.25
N ARG A 127 -0.88 7.59 -30.82
CA ARG A 127 0.38 8.20 -31.24
C ARG A 127 0.17 9.00 -32.50
N PRO A 128 0.82 10.14 -32.59
CA PRO A 128 0.75 10.92 -33.83
C PRO A 128 1.28 10.08 -34.97
N GLY A 129 0.58 10.03 -35.99
CA GLY A 129 0.83 9.46 -37.26
C GLY A 129 1.76 8.67 -37.78
#